data_9017b4c243b0430e43463eaa83914953
#
_entry.id   9017b4c243b0430e43463eaa83914953
#
_cell.length_a   1.000
_cell.length_b   1.000
_cell.length_c   1.000
_cell.angle_alpha   90.00
_cell.angle_beta   90.00
_cell.angle_gamma   90.00
#
_symmetry.space_group_name_H-M   'P 1'
#
loop_
_entity.id
_entity.type
_entity.pdbx_description
1 polymer ?
#
loop_
_entity_poly.entity_id
_entity_poly.type
_entity_poly.pdbx_seq_one_letter_code
_entity_poly.pdbx_strand_id
1 'polypeptide(L)'
;MKPIVITGGPGAGKTTLLNALERQGYATFVESSRTLIEQQNQLDDGILPWTNLPEFAQLCLDLMSKQKSDARCHDVAFVDRAIPDIIAYLQVGGCKVDQAFLTESAGYHSQVFTCRPEASIYVQDEVRPHSFEEALEIHQSLVDIYAELGYEVVEVPWGSVLERVGFVRRVIGLVGEVTD
;
A
#
# COMPACT_ATOMS: atom_id res chain seq x y z
N MET A 1 16.45 -5.10 6.63
CA MET A 1 15.98 -5.48 5.26
C MET A 1 15.35 -4.27 4.59
N LYS A 2 15.16 -4.25 3.24
CA LYS A 2 14.35 -3.23 2.59
C LYS A 2 12.87 -3.43 2.96
N PRO A 3 12.08 -2.36 3.18
CA PRO A 3 10.66 -2.48 3.51
C PRO A 3 9.88 -3.25 2.44
N ILE A 4 8.99 -4.12 2.87
CA ILE A 4 8.16 -4.97 2.02
C ILE A 4 6.82 -4.30 1.85
N VAL A 5 6.43 -4.04 0.61
CA VAL A 5 5.17 -3.36 0.31
C VAL A 5 4.02 -4.36 0.22
N ILE A 6 2.91 -4.03 0.87
CA ILE A 6 1.60 -4.65 0.66
C ILE A 6 0.68 -3.58 0.09
N THR A 7 0.24 -3.78 -1.15
CA THR A 7 -0.65 -2.85 -1.87
C THR A 7 -1.85 -3.57 -2.48
N GLY A 8 -2.64 -2.88 -3.27
CA GLY A 8 -3.81 -3.41 -3.98
C GLY A 8 -5.04 -2.54 -3.81
N GLY A 9 -6.08 -2.85 -4.55
CA GLY A 9 -7.33 -2.09 -4.59
C GLY A 9 -8.02 -1.94 -3.23
N PRO A 10 -9.01 -1.05 -3.13
CA PRO A 10 -9.83 -0.92 -1.94
C PRO A 10 -10.61 -2.22 -1.67
N GLY A 11 -10.89 -2.53 -0.40
CA GLY A 11 -11.65 -3.74 -0.03
C GLY A 11 -10.91 -5.08 -0.17
N ALA A 12 -9.60 -5.09 -0.47
CA ALA A 12 -8.81 -6.29 -0.73
C ALA A 12 -8.24 -6.99 0.53
N GLY A 13 -8.61 -6.55 1.73
CA GLY A 13 -8.17 -7.18 2.99
C GLY A 13 -6.70 -6.93 3.36
N LYS A 14 -6.08 -5.85 2.87
CA LYS A 14 -4.69 -5.46 3.20
C LYS A 14 -4.49 -5.24 4.70
N THR A 15 -5.34 -4.43 5.31
CA THR A 15 -5.26 -4.11 6.75
C THR A 15 -5.37 -5.37 7.61
N THR A 16 -6.23 -6.32 7.23
CA THR A 16 -6.36 -7.59 7.94
C THR A 16 -5.07 -8.42 7.86
N LEU A 17 -4.43 -8.45 6.69
CA LEU A 17 -3.15 -9.12 6.48
C LEU A 17 -2.02 -8.46 7.29
N LEU A 18 -1.92 -7.13 7.24
CA LEU A 18 -0.92 -6.37 8.00
C LEU A 18 -1.07 -6.55 9.51
N ASN A 19 -2.29 -6.46 10.03
CA ASN A 19 -2.56 -6.70 11.45
C ASN A 19 -2.18 -8.13 11.88
N ALA A 20 -2.32 -9.10 10.99
CA ALA A 20 -1.91 -10.49 11.29
C ALA A 20 -0.38 -10.66 11.26
N LEU A 21 0.32 -9.96 10.38
CA LEU A 21 1.79 -9.91 10.36
C LEU A 21 2.33 -9.21 11.63
N GLU A 22 1.69 -8.11 12.06
CA GLU A 22 2.04 -7.43 13.29
C GLU A 22 1.89 -8.33 14.53
N ARG A 23 0.80 -9.10 14.63
CA ARG A 23 0.59 -10.08 15.71
C ARG A 23 1.65 -11.18 15.74
N GLN A 24 2.34 -11.43 14.62
CA GLN A 24 3.47 -12.35 14.55
C GLN A 24 4.82 -11.67 14.86
N GLY A 25 4.80 -10.41 15.31
CA GLY A 25 5.99 -9.68 15.77
C GLY A 25 6.73 -8.92 14.69
N TYR A 26 6.19 -8.80 13.46
CA TYR A 26 6.79 -7.99 12.42
C TYR A 26 6.41 -6.50 12.60
N ALA A 27 7.34 -5.61 12.26
CA ALA A 27 7.04 -4.19 12.20
C ALA A 27 6.09 -3.91 11.03
N THR A 28 5.01 -3.14 11.28
CA THR A 28 4.06 -2.72 10.25
C THR A 28 3.87 -1.21 10.30
N PHE A 29 3.71 -0.62 9.12
CA PHE A 29 3.49 0.82 8.96
C PHE A 29 2.16 1.02 8.24
N VAL A 30 1.27 1.78 8.88
CA VAL A 30 -0.09 2.04 8.39
C VAL A 30 -0.12 2.91 7.15
N GLU A 31 -1.22 2.86 6.40
CA GLU A 31 -1.44 3.65 5.18
C GLU A 31 -1.30 5.17 5.43
N SER A 32 -0.30 5.77 4.81
CA SER A 32 0.03 7.20 4.97
C SER A 32 -1.08 8.11 4.50
N SER A 33 -1.71 7.81 3.35
CA SER A 33 -2.78 8.64 2.78
C SER A 33 -3.99 8.74 3.70
N ARG A 34 -4.40 7.65 4.35
CA ARG A 34 -5.49 7.66 5.32
C ARG A 34 -5.15 8.53 6.53
N THR A 35 -3.97 8.36 7.10
CA THR A 35 -3.48 9.16 8.23
C THR A 35 -3.48 10.65 7.88
N LEU A 36 -3.01 11.00 6.67
CA LEU A 36 -2.99 12.39 6.22
C LEU A 36 -4.40 12.95 6.01
N ILE A 37 -5.32 12.20 5.39
CA ILE A 37 -6.72 12.63 5.23
C ILE A 37 -7.34 12.93 6.60
N GLU A 38 -7.15 12.06 7.58
CA GLU A 38 -7.67 12.26 8.94
C GLU A 38 -7.08 13.52 9.60
N GLN A 39 -5.78 13.77 9.45
CA GLN A 39 -5.10 14.96 9.96
C GLN A 39 -5.55 16.24 9.25
N GLN A 40 -5.60 16.23 7.92
CA GLN A 40 -5.96 17.39 7.09
C GLN A 40 -7.44 17.77 7.25
N ASN A 41 -8.33 16.81 7.47
CA ASN A 41 -9.74 17.08 7.77
C ASN A 41 -9.97 17.84 9.09
N GLN A 42 -8.99 17.92 9.98
CA GLN A 42 -9.06 18.68 11.22
C GLN A 42 -8.62 20.14 11.05
N LEU A 43 -8.13 20.52 9.89
CA LEU A 43 -7.64 21.85 9.57
C LEU A 43 -8.66 22.60 8.71
N ASP A 44 -8.84 23.91 8.95
CA ASP A 44 -9.77 24.73 8.19
C ASP A 44 -9.39 24.79 6.70
N ASP A 45 -8.10 24.87 6.39
CA ASP A 45 -7.53 24.88 5.03
C ASP A 45 -6.78 23.57 4.71
N GLY A 46 -7.31 22.43 5.15
CA GLY A 46 -6.65 21.13 4.98
C GLY A 46 -6.53 20.71 3.51
N ILE A 47 -5.36 20.18 3.16
CA ILE A 47 -5.05 19.68 1.81
C ILE A 47 -5.57 18.26 1.66
N LEU A 48 -6.56 18.07 0.80
CA LEU A 48 -7.23 16.78 0.58
C LEU A 48 -7.07 16.32 -0.88
N PRO A 49 -7.05 15.01 -1.16
CA PRO A 49 -6.79 14.52 -2.51
C PRO A 49 -7.85 14.94 -3.54
N TRP A 50 -9.09 15.22 -3.10
CA TRP A 50 -10.18 15.68 -3.97
C TRP A 50 -10.22 17.20 -4.14
N THR A 51 -9.46 17.99 -3.35
CA THR A 51 -9.34 19.44 -3.48
C THR A 51 -8.04 19.86 -4.15
N ASN A 52 -6.93 19.21 -3.81
CA ASN A 52 -5.60 19.51 -4.36
C ASN A 52 -4.74 18.24 -4.36
N LEU A 53 -4.92 17.39 -5.37
CA LEU A 53 -4.19 16.12 -5.48
C LEU A 53 -2.67 16.28 -5.53
N PRO A 54 -2.07 17.24 -6.30
CA PRO A 54 -0.62 17.40 -6.33
C PRO A 54 0.01 17.76 -4.96
N GLU A 55 -0.60 18.68 -4.22
CA GLU A 55 -0.10 19.04 -2.89
C GLU A 55 -0.31 17.91 -1.87
N PHE A 56 -1.46 17.23 -1.93
CA PHE A 56 -1.71 16.05 -1.11
C PHE A 56 -0.70 14.94 -1.38
N ALA A 57 -0.36 14.71 -2.66
CA ALA A 57 0.66 13.74 -3.06
C ALA A 57 2.03 14.09 -2.47
N GLN A 58 2.38 15.38 -2.39
CA GLN A 58 3.65 15.81 -1.75
C GLN A 58 3.66 15.48 -0.27
N LEU A 59 2.57 15.70 0.46
CA LEU A 59 2.47 15.29 1.87
C LEU A 59 2.61 13.77 2.03
N CYS A 60 2.02 13.00 1.11
CA CYS A 60 2.18 11.54 1.08
C CYS A 60 3.65 11.15 0.84
N LEU A 61 4.34 11.79 -0.12
CA LEU A 61 5.74 11.54 -0.43
C LEU A 61 6.62 11.73 0.82
N ASP A 62 6.44 12.85 1.53
CA ASP A 62 7.22 13.17 2.73
C ASP A 62 7.01 12.14 3.84
N LEU A 63 5.74 11.78 4.13
CA LEU A 63 5.41 10.80 5.15
C LEU A 63 5.88 9.39 4.77
N MET A 64 5.68 8.96 3.53
CA MET A 64 6.10 7.64 3.06
C MET A 64 7.62 7.50 3.00
N SER A 65 8.35 8.57 2.65
CA SER A 65 9.82 8.59 2.68
C SER A 65 10.34 8.43 4.11
N LYS A 66 9.69 9.08 5.08
CA LYS A 66 9.99 8.89 6.50
C LYS A 66 9.69 7.46 6.95
N GLN A 67 8.51 6.94 6.66
CA GLN A 67 8.15 5.54 7.00
C GLN A 67 9.12 4.54 6.38
N LYS A 68 9.53 4.75 5.11
CA LYS A 68 10.53 3.92 4.43
C LYS A 68 11.87 3.93 5.16
N SER A 69 12.29 5.08 5.68
CA SER A 69 13.50 5.21 6.49
C SER A 69 13.38 4.49 7.83
N ASP A 70 12.28 4.71 8.54
CA ASP A 70 12.00 4.09 9.84
C ASP A 70 11.89 2.56 9.72
N ALA A 71 11.23 2.08 8.67
CA ALA A 71 11.07 0.66 8.40
C ALA A 71 12.41 -0.07 8.16
N ARG A 72 13.43 0.62 7.62
CA ARG A 72 14.77 0.06 7.44
C ARG A 72 15.52 -0.21 8.74
N CYS A 73 15.07 0.36 9.85
CA CYS A 73 15.64 0.10 11.17
C CYS A 73 15.21 -1.25 11.76
N HIS A 74 14.30 -1.96 11.11
CA HIS A 74 13.80 -3.28 11.51
C HIS A 74 14.38 -4.38 10.62
N ASP A 75 14.55 -5.56 11.17
CA ASP A 75 15.01 -6.74 10.41
C ASP A 75 14.04 -7.09 9.28
N VAL A 76 12.74 -7.07 9.60
CA VAL A 76 11.63 -7.24 8.65
C VAL A 76 10.55 -6.20 8.97
N ALA A 77 10.13 -5.45 7.95
CA ALA A 77 9.06 -4.49 8.08
C ALA A 77 8.14 -4.49 6.86
N PHE A 78 6.85 -4.36 7.10
CA PHE A 78 5.81 -4.25 6.07
C PHE A 78 5.21 -2.84 6.07
N VAL A 79 4.98 -2.30 4.89
CA VAL A 79 4.33 -0.99 4.71
C VAL A 79 3.02 -1.15 3.95
N ASP A 80 1.95 -0.49 4.43
CA ASP A 80 0.65 -0.42 3.75
C ASP A 80 0.72 0.67 2.70
N ARG A 81 0.83 0.27 1.43
CA ARG A 81 1.12 1.12 0.28
C ARG A 81 2.52 1.75 0.33
N ALA A 82 2.92 2.32 -0.78
CA ALA A 82 4.21 3.00 -0.91
C ALA A 82 4.13 4.12 -1.96
N ILE A 83 5.24 4.80 -2.20
CA ILE A 83 5.30 5.93 -3.14
C ILE A 83 4.80 5.59 -4.55
N PRO A 84 5.03 4.39 -5.12
CA PRO A 84 4.42 4.01 -6.40
C PRO A 84 2.89 4.08 -6.41
N ASP A 85 2.20 3.81 -5.30
CA ASP A 85 0.74 3.98 -5.22
C ASP A 85 0.33 5.43 -5.51
N ILE A 86 1.08 6.42 -4.98
CA ILE A 86 0.80 7.84 -5.20
C ILE A 86 1.06 8.23 -6.66
N ILE A 87 2.09 7.64 -7.29
CA ILE A 87 2.35 7.85 -8.72
C ILE A 87 1.13 7.39 -9.55
N ALA A 88 0.57 6.21 -9.25
CA ALA A 88 -0.62 5.72 -9.93
C ALA A 88 -1.82 6.68 -9.77
N TYR A 89 -2.07 7.18 -8.55
CA TYR A 89 -3.15 8.15 -8.32
C TYR A 89 -2.93 9.49 -9.06
N LEU A 90 -1.69 9.99 -9.11
CA LEU A 90 -1.36 11.20 -9.88
C LEU A 90 -1.61 10.99 -11.37
N GLN A 91 -1.22 9.84 -11.93
CA GLN A 91 -1.44 9.50 -13.34
C GLN A 91 -2.94 9.40 -13.67
N VAL A 92 -3.71 8.68 -12.86
CA VAL A 92 -5.18 8.57 -13.01
C VAL A 92 -5.84 9.95 -12.90
N GLY A 93 -5.36 10.82 -12.00
CA GLY A 93 -5.82 12.19 -11.86
C GLY A 93 -5.35 13.15 -12.95
N GLY A 94 -4.62 12.67 -13.97
CA GLY A 94 -4.06 13.50 -15.05
C GLY A 94 -3.01 14.51 -14.58
N CYS A 95 -2.41 14.29 -13.41
CA CYS A 95 -1.41 15.17 -12.84
C CYS A 95 0.00 14.75 -13.28
N LYS A 96 0.88 15.76 -13.39
CA LYS A 96 2.29 15.50 -13.68
C LYS A 96 2.95 14.78 -12.49
N VAL A 97 3.71 13.75 -12.80
CA VAL A 97 4.58 13.08 -11.82
C VAL A 97 5.96 13.72 -11.84
N ASP A 98 6.34 14.34 -10.75
CA ASP A 98 7.65 14.96 -10.62
C ASP A 98 8.76 13.92 -10.39
N GLN A 99 9.99 14.22 -10.81
CA GLN A 99 11.14 13.31 -10.70
C GLN A 99 11.41 12.85 -9.26
N ALA A 100 11.02 13.64 -8.26
CA ALA A 100 11.15 13.26 -6.85
C ALA A 100 10.40 11.97 -6.52
N PHE A 101 9.16 11.81 -7.02
CA PHE A 101 8.38 10.59 -6.83
C PHE A 101 9.05 9.37 -7.45
N LEU A 102 9.57 9.51 -8.67
CA LEU A 102 10.27 8.43 -9.37
C LEU A 102 11.56 8.03 -8.63
N THR A 103 12.31 9.00 -8.13
CA THR A 103 13.52 8.75 -7.36
C THR A 103 13.21 8.07 -6.03
N GLU A 104 12.23 8.59 -5.30
CA GLU A 104 11.84 8.07 -3.99
C GLU A 104 11.04 6.78 -4.06
N SER A 105 10.48 6.41 -5.23
CA SER A 105 9.81 5.11 -5.43
C SER A 105 10.76 3.92 -5.28
N ALA A 106 12.07 4.15 -5.38
CA ALA A 106 13.07 3.10 -5.19
C ALA A 106 13.33 2.79 -3.70
N GLY A 107 13.95 1.63 -3.46
CA GLY A 107 14.45 1.29 -2.12
C GLY A 107 13.53 0.45 -1.26
N TYR A 108 12.43 -0.02 -1.78
CA TYR A 108 11.59 -1.10 -1.23
C TYR A 108 12.15 -2.48 -1.62
N HIS A 109 11.62 -3.55 -1.04
CA HIS A 109 11.93 -4.92 -1.43
C HIS A 109 11.57 -5.15 -2.90
N SER A 110 12.31 -6.00 -3.60
CA SER A 110 12.09 -6.24 -5.03
C SER A 110 10.74 -6.89 -5.34
N GLN A 111 10.23 -7.69 -4.41
CA GLN A 111 8.90 -8.27 -4.49
C GLN A 111 7.90 -7.38 -3.74
N VAL A 112 6.81 -7.04 -4.43
CA VAL A 112 5.70 -6.25 -3.90
C VAL A 112 4.46 -7.12 -3.90
N PHE A 113 3.81 -7.22 -2.75
CA PHE A 113 2.63 -8.04 -2.59
C PHE A 113 1.37 -7.24 -2.92
N THR A 114 0.57 -7.74 -3.85
CA THR A 114 -0.71 -7.14 -4.20
C THR A 114 -1.87 -7.98 -3.70
N CYS A 115 -2.84 -7.31 -3.09
CA CYS A 115 -4.11 -7.88 -2.69
C CYS A 115 -5.18 -7.44 -3.68
N ARG A 116 -5.74 -8.39 -4.44
CA ARG A 116 -6.82 -8.12 -5.38
C ARG A 116 -8.13 -7.95 -4.64
N PRO A 117 -9.00 -6.98 -5.01
CA PRO A 117 -10.37 -6.91 -4.52
C PRO A 117 -11.13 -8.22 -4.79
N GLU A 118 -11.92 -8.66 -3.82
CA GLU A 118 -12.68 -9.91 -3.90
C GLU A 118 -14.16 -9.63 -3.75
N ALA A 119 -14.95 -10.01 -4.76
CA ALA A 119 -16.38 -9.69 -4.85
C ALA A 119 -17.18 -10.20 -3.66
N SER A 120 -16.79 -11.37 -3.11
CA SER A 120 -17.51 -12.02 -2.00
C SER A 120 -17.46 -11.25 -0.68
N ILE A 121 -16.47 -10.34 -0.51
CA ILE A 121 -16.29 -9.55 0.70
C ILE A 121 -16.30 -8.03 0.44
N TYR A 122 -16.49 -7.63 -0.83
CA TYR A 122 -16.49 -6.22 -1.19
C TYR A 122 -17.73 -5.54 -0.65
N VAL A 123 -17.53 -4.51 0.15
CA VAL A 123 -18.62 -3.66 0.67
C VAL A 123 -18.36 -2.24 0.20
N GLN A 124 -19.35 -1.67 -0.49
CA GLN A 124 -19.38 -0.25 -0.82
C GLN A 124 -20.06 0.50 0.32
N ASP A 125 -19.37 1.48 0.90
CA ASP A 125 -19.86 2.34 1.98
C ASP A 125 -19.31 3.76 1.83
N GLU A 126 -19.61 4.65 2.76
CA GLU A 126 -19.13 6.05 2.74
C GLU A 126 -17.60 6.18 2.74
N VAL A 127 -16.90 5.19 3.30
CA VAL A 127 -15.42 5.13 3.33
C VAL A 127 -14.85 4.52 2.05
N ARG A 128 -15.68 3.73 1.33
CA ARG A 128 -15.34 3.06 0.06
C ARG A 128 -16.39 3.38 -0.98
N PRO A 129 -16.36 4.61 -1.55
CA PRO A 129 -17.38 5.06 -2.49
C PRO A 129 -17.27 4.39 -3.87
N HIS A 130 -16.14 3.74 -4.16
CA HIS A 130 -15.90 3.09 -5.46
C HIS A 130 -16.77 1.85 -5.65
N SER A 131 -17.24 1.62 -6.87
CA SER A 131 -17.83 0.34 -7.27
C SER A 131 -16.78 -0.78 -7.26
N PHE A 132 -17.21 -2.02 -7.34
CA PHE A 132 -16.27 -3.15 -7.43
C PHE A 132 -15.42 -3.10 -8.71
N GLU A 133 -16.02 -2.68 -9.83
CA GLU A 133 -15.34 -2.48 -11.11
C GLU A 133 -14.26 -1.42 -11.00
N GLU A 134 -14.56 -0.25 -10.41
CA GLU A 134 -13.59 0.81 -10.16
C GLU A 134 -12.46 0.34 -9.23
N ALA A 135 -12.78 -0.49 -8.23
CA ALA A 135 -11.77 -1.07 -7.35
C ALA A 135 -10.80 -2.01 -8.10
N LEU A 136 -11.28 -2.74 -9.10
CA LEU A 136 -10.44 -3.56 -9.98
C LEU A 136 -9.58 -2.71 -10.92
N GLU A 137 -10.12 -1.62 -11.47
CA GLU A 137 -9.36 -0.68 -12.30
C GLU A 137 -8.23 -0.01 -11.51
N ILE A 138 -8.52 0.45 -10.29
CA ILE A 138 -7.51 0.98 -9.36
C ILE A 138 -6.45 -0.09 -9.08
N HIS A 139 -6.86 -1.32 -8.79
CA HIS A 139 -5.94 -2.41 -8.54
C HIS A 139 -5.01 -2.65 -9.74
N GLN A 140 -5.55 -2.67 -10.95
CA GLN A 140 -4.74 -2.88 -12.16
C GLN A 140 -3.74 -1.73 -12.37
N SER A 141 -4.16 -0.48 -12.19
CA SER A 141 -3.25 0.68 -12.28
C SER A 141 -2.09 0.58 -11.28
N LEU A 142 -2.34 0.07 -10.08
CA LEU A 142 -1.28 -0.18 -9.07
C LEU A 142 -0.33 -1.28 -9.53
N VAL A 143 -0.83 -2.39 -10.06
CA VAL A 143 0.00 -3.49 -10.59
C VAL A 143 0.91 -2.99 -11.71
N ASP A 144 0.35 -2.22 -12.64
CA ASP A 144 1.07 -1.71 -13.81
C ASP A 144 2.21 -0.77 -13.40
N ILE A 145 1.96 0.19 -12.50
CA ILE A 145 3.01 1.13 -12.08
C ILE A 145 4.16 0.43 -11.33
N TYR A 146 3.88 -0.56 -10.47
CA TYR A 146 4.94 -1.31 -9.81
C TYR A 146 5.77 -2.11 -10.82
N ALA A 147 5.14 -2.73 -11.82
CA ALA A 147 5.83 -3.46 -12.89
C ALA A 147 6.69 -2.50 -13.76
N GLU A 148 6.16 -1.32 -14.13
CA GLU A 148 6.89 -0.28 -14.86
C GLU A 148 8.13 0.22 -14.10
N LEU A 149 8.06 0.31 -12.78
CA LEU A 149 9.17 0.69 -11.90
C LEU A 149 10.16 -0.45 -11.64
N GLY A 150 9.94 -1.64 -12.24
CA GLY A 150 10.83 -2.79 -12.18
C GLY A 150 10.69 -3.67 -10.93
N TYR A 151 9.58 -3.58 -10.22
CA TYR A 151 9.26 -4.48 -9.12
C TYR A 151 8.65 -5.79 -9.64
N GLU A 152 8.94 -6.88 -8.94
CA GLU A 152 8.23 -8.15 -9.11
C GLU A 152 6.91 -8.09 -8.35
N VAL A 153 5.79 -8.02 -9.07
CA VAL A 153 4.46 -7.97 -8.47
C VAL A 153 3.98 -9.39 -8.18
N VAL A 154 3.71 -9.68 -6.91
CA VAL A 154 3.28 -10.98 -6.42
C VAL A 154 1.85 -10.86 -5.87
N GLU A 155 0.88 -11.46 -6.56
CA GLU A 155 -0.49 -11.48 -6.06
C GLU A 155 -0.62 -12.45 -4.86
N VAL A 156 -1.14 -11.93 -3.74
CA VAL A 156 -1.44 -12.72 -2.57
C VAL A 156 -2.75 -13.49 -2.83
N PRO A 157 -2.71 -14.84 -2.87
CA PRO A 157 -3.90 -15.63 -3.14
C PRO A 157 -5.02 -15.32 -2.14
N TRP A 158 -6.26 -15.37 -2.62
CA TRP A 158 -7.41 -15.31 -1.73
C TRP A 158 -7.46 -16.57 -0.85
N GLY A 159 -7.82 -16.38 0.40
CA GLY A 159 -7.89 -17.44 1.39
C GLY A 159 -8.00 -16.89 2.81
N SER A 160 -7.88 -17.76 3.80
CA SER A 160 -7.84 -17.36 5.20
C SER A 160 -6.65 -16.44 5.49
N VAL A 161 -6.75 -15.65 6.54
CA VAL A 161 -5.69 -14.71 6.96
C VAL A 161 -4.37 -15.46 7.21
N LEU A 162 -4.43 -16.65 7.83
CA LEU A 162 -3.26 -17.47 8.11
C LEU A 162 -2.59 -17.99 6.83
N GLU A 163 -3.37 -18.43 5.84
CA GLU A 163 -2.84 -18.86 4.54
C GLU A 163 -2.13 -17.71 3.82
N ARG A 164 -2.74 -16.52 3.84
CA ARG A 164 -2.18 -15.31 3.22
C ARG A 164 -0.87 -14.88 3.91
N VAL A 165 -0.83 -14.87 5.23
CA VAL A 165 0.40 -14.61 6.01
C VAL A 165 1.48 -15.64 5.69
N GLY A 166 1.11 -16.93 5.71
CA GLY A 166 2.03 -18.02 5.37
C GLY A 166 2.58 -17.92 3.95
N PHE A 167 1.75 -17.48 2.99
CA PHE A 167 2.18 -17.23 1.61
C PHE A 167 3.24 -16.12 1.55
N VAL A 168 2.96 -14.94 2.12
CA VAL A 168 3.89 -13.81 2.14
C VAL A 168 5.22 -14.22 2.77
N ARG A 169 5.19 -14.87 3.93
CA ARG A 169 6.40 -15.32 4.64
C ARG A 169 7.24 -16.29 3.80
N ARG A 170 6.62 -17.24 3.10
CA ARG A 170 7.33 -18.20 2.24
C ARG A 170 8.02 -17.51 1.07
N VAL A 171 7.32 -16.58 0.42
CA VAL A 171 7.85 -15.87 -0.76
C VAL A 171 9.11 -15.07 -0.41
N ILE A 172 9.12 -14.41 0.74
CA ILE A 172 10.29 -13.61 1.20
C ILE A 172 11.30 -14.41 2.01
N GLY A 173 11.16 -15.74 2.05
CA GLY A 173 12.14 -16.63 2.71
C GLY A 173 12.12 -16.61 4.23
N LEU A 174 11.06 -16.10 4.87
CA LEU A 174 10.88 -16.17 6.32
C LEU A 174 10.28 -17.53 6.70
N VAL A 175 11.09 -18.57 6.60
CA VAL A 175 10.73 -19.95 6.98
C VAL A 175 10.93 -20.11 8.48
N GLY A 176 9.86 -20.05 9.25
CA GLY A 176 9.80 -20.39 10.66
C GLY A 176 8.38 -20.86 10.97
N GLU A 177 8.22 -21.83 11.88
CA GLU A 177 6.93 -22.42 12.23
C GLU A 177 5.90 -21.34 12.57
N VAL A 178 4.69 -21.49 11.98
CA VAL A 178 3.52 -20.74 12.42
C VAL A 178 3.17 -21.28 13.79
N THR A 179 3.51 -20.56 14.85
CA THR A 179 2.93 -20.84 16.17
C THR A 179 1.50 -20.33 16.17
N ASP A 180 0.57 -21.23 16.46
CA ASP A 180 -0.87 -20.98 16.65
C ASP A 180 -1.14 -19.88 17.71
#